data_df8fb53fdbff5f2991bddde41cfbabf3
#
_entry.id   df8fb53fdbff5f2991bddde41cfbabf3
#
_cell.length_a   1.000
_cell.length_b   1.000
_cell.length_c   1.000
_cell.angle_alpha   90.00
_cell.angle_beta   90.00
_cell.angle_gamma   90.00
#
_symmetry.space_group_name_H-M   'P 1'
#
loop_
_entity.id
_entity.type
_entity.pdbx_description
1 polymer ?
#
loop_
_entity_poly.entity_id
_entity_poly.type
_entity_poly.pdbx_seq_one_letter_code
_entity_poly.pdbx_strand_id
1 'polypeptide(L)'
;LYLLVLPVLMLSLASCHSEEDDFIDKPDPKSLIIKGVARTSGGQPLPNIEVKLDFREASLVATKVRHKAKATTDKDGNYIMFFNLSDEEFKSLTTSVGDAGVLYNLQLTLDLNKLDDKEYLLPSDDSAVRDPKEKKLFYYAYRPQGKLQLGKVYEENIFIPRKQLVNVRVESNGTINEKDKFAVRNRVKYGLESQM
;
A
#
# COMPACT_ATOMS: atom_id res chain seq x y z
N LEU A 1 5.20 57.17 -21.39
CA LEU A 1 5.68 55.79 -21.37
C LEU A 1 5.09 55.11 -20.11
N TYR A 2 3.89 54.51 -20.21
CA TYR A 2 3.24 53.82 -19.11
C TYR A 2 3.76 52.40 -19.09
N LEU A 3 4.54 52.09 -18.05
CA LEU A 3 4.98 50.75 -17.77
C LEU A 3 3.81 50.01 -17.09
N LEU A 4 3.09 49.21 -17.84
CA LEU A 4 2.09 48.26 -17.33
C LEU A 4 2.83 47.13 -16.63
N VAL A 5 2.96 47.23 -15.32
CA VAL A 5 3.37 46.11 -14.47
C VAL A 5 2.17 45.19 -14.32
N LEU A 6 2.17 44.11 -15.12
CA LEU A 6 1.24 43.01 -14.97
C LEU A 6 1.57 42.26 -13.68
N PRO A 7 0.69 42.21 -12.68
CA PRO A 7 0.92 41.31 -11.54
C PRO A 7 0.77 39.90 -12.06
N VAL A 8 1.89 39.20 -12.16
CA VAL A 8 1.87 37.74 -12.31
C VAL A 8 1.29 37.18 -11.01
N LEU A 9 -0.03 36.94 -11.04
CA LEU A 9 -0.73 36.21 -10.01
C LEU A 9 -0.19 34.78 -10.07
N MET A 10 0.86 34.48 -9.29
CA MET A 10 1.25 33.13 -8.98
C MET A 10 0.11 32.51 -8.17
N LEU A 11 -0.85 31.90 -8.85
CA LEU A 11 -1.73 30.93 -8.28
C LEU A 11 -0.85 29.76 -7.83
N SER A 12 -0.35 29.85 -6.60
CA SER A 12 0.10 28.67 -5.87
C SER A 12 -1.11 27.76 -5.80
N LEU A 13 -1.15 26.74 -6.68
CA LEU A 13 -2.04 25.61 -6.56
C LEU A 13 -1.60 24.86 -5.30
N ALA A 14 -1.98 25.40 -4.14
CA ALA A 14 -1.90 24.65 -2.91
C ALA A 14 -2.84 23.46 -3.11
N SER A 15 -2.27 22.29 -3.36
CA SER A 15 -3.03 21.04 -3.36
C SER A 15 -3.70 20.95 -2.00
N CYS A 16 -5.01 21.13 -1.95
CA CYS A 16 -5.79 20.96 -0.74
C CYS A 16 -5.72 19.48 -0.36
N HIS A 17 -4.97 19.17 0.69
CA HIS A 17 -4.93 17.86 1.30
C HIS A 17 -5.72 17.92 2.60
N SER A 18 -6.71 17.04 2.76
CA SER A 18 -7.47 16.89 4.00
C SER A 18 -7.43 15.45 4.47
N GLU A 19 -7.19 15.26 5.75
CA GLU A 19 -7.20 13.96 6.42
C GLU A 19 -8.26 13.98 7.50
N GLU A 20 -8.99 12.90 7.66
CA GLU A 20 -10.05 12.73 8.64
C GLU A 20 -10.05 11.30 9.16
N ASP A 21 -10.14 11.15 10.49
CA ASP A 21 -10.31 9.85 11.14
C ASP A 21 -11.78 9.45 11.13
N ASP A 22 -12.08 8.28 10.58
CA ASP A 22 -13.42 7.70 10.47
C ASP A 22 -13.41 6.24 10.98
N PHE A 23 -12.77 6.07 12.14
CA PHE A 23 -12.65 4.76 12.79
C PHE A 23 -13.97 4.41 13.48
N ILE A 24 -14.33 3.12 13.44
CA ILE A 24 -15.46 2.61 14.20
C ILE A 24 -14.96 1.76 15.38
N ASP A 25 -15.59 1.92 16.53
CA ASP A 25 -15.18 1.19 17.75
C ASP A 25 -15.65 -0.27 17.73
N LYS A 26 -16.78 -0.53 17.08
CA LYS A 26 -17.37 -1.87 17.02
C LYS A 26 -17.96 -2.14 15.64
N PRO A 27 -17.78 -3.34 15.10
CA PRO A 27 -18.44 -3.72 13.85
C PRO A 27 -19.96 -3.81 14.02
N ASP A 28 -20.67 -3.48 12.96
CA ASP A 28 -22.09 -3.72 12.78
C ASP A 28 -22.34 -4.75 11.65
N PRO A 29 -23.57 -5.17 11.37
CA PRO A 29 -23.85 -6.15 10.33
C PRO A 29 -23.46 -5.73 8.91
N LYS A 30 -23.24 -4.43 8.66
CA LYS A 30 -22.79 -3.89 7.37
C LYS A 30 -21.27 -3.69 7.31
N SER A 31 -20.57 -3.79 8.44
CA SER A 31 -19.14 -3.57 8.50
C SER A 31 -18.39 -4.55 7.61
N LEU A 32 -17.44 -4.02 6.85
CA LEU A 32 -16.48 -4.83 6.13
C LEU A 32 -15.34 -5.18 7.08
N ILE A 33 -14.80 -6.38 6.93
CA ILE A 33 -13.74 -6.88 7.77
C ILE A 33 -12.58 -7.30 6.87
N ILE A 34 -11.38 -6.82 7.17
CA ILE A 34 -10.13 -7.31 6.59
C ILE A 34 -9.36 -8.00 7.69
N LYS A 35 -8.97 -9.24 7.45
CA LYS A 35 -8.10 -10.01 8.36
C LYS A 35 -7.00 -10.69 7.57
N GLY A 36 -5.90 -10.99 8.22
CA GLY A 36 -4.81 -11.69 7.56
C GLY A 36 -3.62 -11.91 8.47
N VAL A 37 -2.53 -12.38 7.89
CA VAL A 37 -1.27 -12.65 8.58
C VAL A 37 -0.15 -11.94 7.84
N ALA A 38 0.66 -11.16 8.58
CA ALA A 38 1.92 -10.66 8.08
C ALA A 38 3.04 -11.66 8.40
N ARG A 39 3.79 -12.07 7.36
CA ARG A 39 4.85 -13.07 7.50
C ARG A 39 5.96 -12.89 6.47
N THR A 40 7.10 -13.50 6.75
CA THR A 40 8.16 -13.62 5.75
C THR A 40 7.76 -14.60 4.65
N SER A 41 8.47 -14.60 3.52
CA SER A 41 8.28 -15.62 2.47
C SER A 41 8.52 -17.05 2.97
N GLY A 42 9.30 -17.21 4.04
CA GLY A 42 9.53 -18.50 4.72
C GLY A 42 8.49 -18.85 5.78
N GLY A 43 7.41 -18.05 5.92
CA GLY A 43 6.30 -18.32 6.82
C GLY A 43 6.49 -17.82 8.27
N GLN A 44 7.62 -17.20 8.60
CA GLN A 44 7.84 -16.65 9.95
C GLN A 44 6.92 -15.43 10.17
N PRO A 45 6.23 -15.33 11.31
CA PRO A 45 5.34 -14.22 11.60
C PRO A 45 6.11 -12.89 11.75
N LEU A 46 5.46 -11.80 11.39
CA LEU A 46 5.97 -10.43 11.53
C LEU A 46 5.08 -9.66 12.50
N PRO A 47 5.43 -9.61 13.78
CA PRO A 47 4.68 -8.87 14.77
C PRO A 47 4.95 -7.37 14.69
N ASN A 48 4.02 -6.59 15.25
CA ASN A 48 4.13 -5.14 15.38
C ASN A 48 4.18 -4.35 14.05
N ILE A 49 3.69 -4.93 12.96
CA ILE A 49 3.46 -4.21 11.73
C ILE A 49 2.14 -3.46 11.84
N GLU A 50 2.17 -2.14 11.71
CA GLU A 50 0.95 -1.36 11.63
C GLU A 50 0.40 -1.39 10.21
N VAL A 51 -0.88 -1.70 10.10
CA VAL A 51 -1.65 -1.73 8.85
C VAL A 51 -2.77 -0.71 8.97
N LYS A 52 -2.85 0.22 8.03
CA LYS A 52 -3.94 1.22 7.93
C LYS A 52 -4.72 1.02 6.66
N LEU A 53 -6.01 1.28 6.74
CA LEU A 53 -6.90 1.32 5.59
C LEU A 53 -7.45 2.73 5.42
N ASP A 54 -7.24 3.30 4.26
CA ASP A 54 -7.69 4.63 3.88
C ASP A 54 -8.68 4.55 2.72
N PHE A 55 -9.75 5.33 2.79
CA PHE A 55 -10.53 5.70 1.61
C PHE A 55 -9.95 7.00 1.05
N ARG A 56 -9.64 6.99 -0.23
CA ARG A 56 -9.07 8.15 -0.92
C ARG A 56 -9.97 8.61 -2.05
N GLU A 57 -10.18 9.91 -2.07
CA GLU A 57 -10.79 10.66 -3.14
C GLU A 57 -9.72 11.59 -3.70
N ALA A 58 -9.28 11.36 -4.92
CA ALA A 58 -8.22 12.14 -5.55
C ALA A 58 -8.71 12.79 -6.85
N SER A 59 -8.56 14.09 -6.94
CA SER A 59 -8.79 14.90 -8.13
C SER A 59 -7.50 15.57 -8.60
N LEU A 60 -7.54 16.30 -9.69
CA LEU A 60 -6.40 17.07 -10.18
C LEU A 60 -5.93 18.16 -9.23
N VAL A 61 -6.83 18.67 -8.37
CA VAL A 61 -6.56 19.84 -7.50
C VAL A 61 -6.59 19.53 -6.02
N ALA A 62 -7.16 18.39 -5.61
CA ALA A 62 -7.33 18.06 -4.20
C ALA A 62 -7.26 16.55 -3.98
N THR A 63 -6.80 16.17 -2.79
CA THR A 63 -6.89 14.80 -2.28
C THR A 63 -7.51 14.84 -0.89
N LYS A 64 -8.56 14.04 -0.69
CA LYS A 64 -9.14 13.79 0.62
C LYS A 64 -8.82 12.35 1.03
N VAL A 65 -8.43 12.18 2.28
CA VAL A 65 -8.15 10.87 2.86
C VAL A 65 -9.02 10.72 4.10
N ARG A 66 -9.74 9.60 4.19
CA ARG A 66 -10.45 9.18 5.40
C ARG A 66 -9.81 7.90 5.90
N HIS A 67 -9.25 7.97 7.08
CA HIS A 67 -8.67 6.81 7.75
C HIS A 67 -9.80 5.92 8.28
N LYS A 68 -10.03 4.80 7.63
CA LYS A 68 -11.18 3.92 7.91
C LYS A 68 -10.91 2.89 8.99
N ALA A 69 -9.68 2.36 9.03
CA ALA A 69 -9.28 1.37 10.03
C ALA A 69 -7.77 1.33 10.21
N LYS A 70 -7.34 0.85 11.37
CA LYS A 70 -5.95 0.51 11.64
C LYS A 70 -5.86 -0.72 12.54
N ALA A 71 -4.82 -1.51 12.37
CA ALA A 71 -4.49 -2.62 13.24
C ALA A 71 -2.97 -2.76 13.35
N THR A 72 -2.51 -3.41 14.41
CA THR A 72 -1.12 -3.82 14.56
C THR A 72 -1.09 -5.33 14.64
N THR A 73 -0.18 -5.97 13.92
CA THR A 73 -0.05 -7.43 13.94
C THR A 73 0.39 -7.91 15.33
N ASP A 74 -0.24 -8.99 15.79
CA ASP A 74 0.08 -9.64 17.06
C ASP A 74 1.39 -10.44 16.98
N LYS A 75 1.73 -11.17 18.07
CA LYS A 75 2.94 -12.00 18.14
C LYS A 75 3.02 -13.11 17.08
N ASP A 76 1.88 -13.54 16.57
CA ASP A 76 1.75 -14.57 15.55
C ASP A 76 1.57 -13.96 14.15
N GLY A 77 1.70 -12.63 14.05
CA GLY A 77 1.56 -11.87 12.81
C GLY A 77 0.13 -11.62 12.37
N ASN A 78 -0.88 -12.04 13.14
CA ASN A 78 -2.28 -11.86 12.76
C ASN A 78 -2.72 -10.40 12.94
N TYR A 79 -3.63 -9.96 12.08
CA TYR A 79 -4.32 -8.69 12.22
C TYR A 79 -5.77 -8.82 11.78
N ILE A 80 -6.59 -7.94 12.31
CA ILE A 80 -7.99 -7.78 11.93
C ILE A 80 -8.36 -6.30 12.00
N MET A 81 -9.05 -5.83 10.98
CA MET A 81 -9.61 -4.48 10.88
C MET A 81 -11.08 -4.58 10.48
N PHE A 82 -11.89 -3.70 11.02
CA PHE A 82 -13.27 -3.53 10.58
C PHE A 82 -13.55 -2.06 10.29
N PHE A 83 -14.37 -1.80 9.30
CA PHE A 83 -14.65 -0.45 8.83
C PHE A 83 -16.02 -0.38 8.15
N ASN A 84 -16.59 0.81 8.14
CA ASN A 84 -17.80 1.11 7.41
C ASN A 84 -17.50 2.02 6.23
N LEU A 85 -18.28 1.85 5.16
CA LEU A 85 -18.32 2.77 4.04
C LEU A 85 -19.71 3.43 4.04
N SER A 86 -19.75 4.74 3.80
CA SER A 86 -21.01 5.40 3.49
C SER A 86 -21.58 4.87 2.17
N ASP A 87 -22.87 5.07 1.94
CA ASP A 87 -23.51 4.66 0.68
C ASP A 87 -22.84 5.31 -0.54
N GLU A 88 -22.37 6.56 -0.39
CA GLU A 88 -21.67 7.30 -1.43
C GLU A 88 -20.28 6.70 -1.71
N GLU A 89 -19.51 6.42 -0.66
CA GLU A 89 -18.19 5.78 -0.77
C GLU A 89 -18.29 4.39 -1.41
N PHE A 90 -19.25 3.59 -0.94
CA PHE A 90 -19.49 2.27 -1.50
C PHE A 90 -19.89 2.34 -2.98
N LYS A 91 -20.77 3.27 -3.33
CA LYS A 91 -21.18 3.51 -4.71
C LYS A 91 -19.97 3.94 -5.58
N SER A 92 -19.16 4.88 -5.11
CA SER A 92 -18.00 5.38 -5.86
C SER A 92 -16.93 4.31 -6.11
N LEU A 93 -16.77 3.34 -5.20
CA LEU A 93 -15.86 2.21 -5.37
C LEU A 93 -16.39 1.11 -6.29
N THR A 94 -17.72 1.02 -6.44
CA THR A 94 -18.36 -0.09 -7.18
C THR A 94 -18.87 0.30 -8.55
N THR A 95 -19.06 1.59 -8.82
CA THR A 95 -19.43 2.10 -10.13
C THR A 95 -18.19 2.46 -10.93
N SER A 96 -18.08 1.91 -12.14
CA SER A 96 -16.94 2.15 -13.06
C SER A 96 -16.90 3.57 -13.65
N VAL A 97 -17.82 4.41 -13.30
CA VAL A 97 -17.94 5.78 -13.81
C VAL A 97 -17.59 6.72 -12.67
N GLY A 98 -16.30 6.99 -12.50
CA GLY A 98 -15.89 8.17 -11.77
C GLY A 98 -16.41 9.41 -12.50
N ASP A 99 -17.01 10.35 -11.78
CA ASP A 99 -17.28 11.68 -12.32
C ASP A 99 -15.97 12.24 -12.88
N ALA A 100 -16.03 12.88 -14.04
CA ALA A 100 -14.88 13.28 -14.82
C ALA A 100 -13.76 13.89 -13.94
N GLY A 101 -12.68 13.15 -13.77
CA GLY A 101 -11.47 13.62 -13.09
C GLY A 101 -11.32 13.31 -11.60
N VAL A 102 -12.20 12.53 -10.98
CA VAL A 102 -12.05 12.07 -9.58
C VAL A 102 -11.79 10.57 -9.54
N LEU A 103 -10.75 10.16 -8.83
CA LEU A 103 -10.41 8.77 -8.60
C LEU A 103 -10.72 8.40 -7.15
N TYR A 104 -11.48 7.32 -6.98
CA TYR A 104 -11.80 6.74 -5.68
C TYR A 104 -11.10 5.40 -5.52
N ASN A 105 -10.46 5.19 -4.39
CA ASN A 105 -9.85 3.90 -4.08
C ASN A 105 -9.75 3.66 -2.58
N LEU A 106 -9.65 2.38 -2.21
CA LEU A 106 -9.14 1.97 -0.91
C LEU A 106 -7.62 1.79 -1.02
N GLN A 107 -6.92 2.18 0.01
CA GLN A 107 -5.47 2.06 0.10
C GLN A 107 -5.09 1.40 1.41
N LEU A 108 -4.30 0.34 1.33
CA LEU A 108 -3.61 -0.21 2.50
C LEU A 108 -2.23 0.40 2.61
N THR A 109 -1.92 0.87 3.81
CA THR A 109 -0.60 1.38 4.17
C THR A 109 0.02 0.46 5.19
N LEU A 110 1.26 0.04 4.94
CA LEU A 110 2.06 -0.77 5.86
C LEU A 110 3.15 0.09 6.45
N ASP A 111 3.22 0.17 7.78
CA ASP A 111 4.35 0.79 8.49
C ASP A 111 5.39 -0.28 8.84
N LEU A 112 6.47 -0.28 8.09
CA LEU A 112 7.59 -1.21 8.26
C LEU A 112 8.77 -0.59 9.03
N ASN A 113 8.57 0.53 9.72
CA ASN A 113 9.65 1.22 10.44
C ASN A 113 10.32 0.36 11.53
N LYS A 114 9.60 -0.62 12.04
CA LYS A 114 10.13 -1.57 13.04
C LYS A 114 10.97 -2.70 12.45
N LEU A 115 11.00 -2.86 11.14
CA LEU A 115 11.82 -3.86 10.47
C LEU A 115 13.20 -3.30 10.14
N ASP A 116 14.25 -4.09 10.42
CA ASP A 116 15.62 -3.76 10.03
C ASP A 116 15.78 -3.98 8.52
N ASP A 117 16.14 -2.94 7.78
CA ASP A 117 16.38 -2.99 6.34
C ASP A 117 17.64 -3.78 5.97
N LYS A 118 18.51 -4.12 6.93
CA LYS A 118 19.61 -5.06 6.72
C LYS A 118 19.14 -6.51 6.68
N GLU A 119 18.06 -6.83 7.42
CA GLU A 119 17.51 -8.18 7.50
C GLU A 119 16.36 -8.42 6.52
N TYR A 120 15.57 -7.40 6.21
CA TYR A 120 14.37 -7.53 5.40
C TYR A 120 14.51 -6.85 4.05
N LEU A 121 13.93 -7.47 3.02
CA LEU A 121 13.79 -6.85 1.72
C LEU A 121 12.58 -5.93 1.78
N LEU A 122 12.83 -4.64 1.93
CA LEU A 122 11.79 -3.62 1.89
C LEU A 122 11.57 -3.18 0.43
N PRO A 123 10.38 -2.68 0.06
CA PRO A 123 10.16 -2.16 -1.28
C PRO A 123 11.25 -1.14 -1.65
N SER A 124 11.71 -1.18 -2.88
CA SER A 124 12.63 -0.18 -3.39
C SER A 124 11.90 1.16 -3.58
N ASP A 125 12.65 2.25 -3.57
CA ASP A 125 12.18 3.65 -3.62
C ASP A 125 11.20 4.00 -4.76
N ASP A 126 11.03 3.12 -5.75
CA ASP A 126 10.10 3.30 -6.87
C ASP A 126 8.61 3.23 -6.46
N SER A 127 8.31 2.69 -5.29
CA SER A 127 6.95 2.65 -4.77
C SER A 127 6.69 3.79 -3.79
N ALA A 128 6.59 5.00 -4.33
CA ALA A 128 5.84 6.14 -3.79
C ALA A 128 6.01 6.49 -2.31
N VAL A 129 7.19 6.38 -1.73
CA VAL A 129 7.48 7.05 -0.45
C VAL A 129 7.65 8.54 -0.74
N ARG A 130 6.61 9.33 -0.44
CA ARG A 130 6.61 10.78 -0.70
C ARG A 130 7.38 11.59 0.34
N ASP A 131 7.54 11.07 1.55
CA ASP A 131 8.29 11.74 2.62
C ASP A 131 9.59 11.00 2.91
N PRO A 132 10.75 11.66 2.76
CA PRO A 132 12.05 11.09 3.14
C PRO A 132 12.14 10.70 4.63
N LYS A 133 11.29 11.24 5.49
CA LYS A 133 11.21 10.88 6.91
C LYS A 133 10.40 9.61 7.16
N GLU A 134 9.54 9.24 6.21
CA GLU A 134 8.65 8.08 6.29
C GLU A 134 9.10 6.93 5.38
N LYS A 135 10.40 6.73 5.26
CA LYS A 135 11.06 5.80 4.30
C LYS A 135 10.56 4.36 4.31
N LYS A 136 9.76 3.98 5.29
CA LYS A 136 9.28 2.61 5.45
C LYS A 136 7.75 2.52 5.51
N LEU A 137 7.05 3.54 5.02
CA LEU A 137 5.62 3.48 4.78
C LEU A 137 5.36 3.06 3.33
N PHE A 138 4.59 2.00 3.16
CA PHE A 138 4.28 1.44 1.85
C PHE A 138 2.78 1.47 1.60
N TYR A 139 2.41 1.99 0.45
CA TYR A 139 1.05 2.24 0.04
C TYR A 139 0.65 1.29 -1.08
N TYR A 140 -0.43 0.56 -0.87
CA TYR A 140 -0.99 -0.36 -1.84
C TYR A 140 -2.42 0.01 -2.16
N ALA A 141 -2.75 0.20 -3.44
CA ALA A 141 -4.14 0.29 -3.85
C ALA A 141 -4.83 -1.04 -3.51
N TYR A 142 -5.76 -1.03 -2.55
CA TYR A 142 -6.42 -2.24 -2.10
C TYR A 142 -7.62 -2.55 -2.98
N ARG A 143 -7.61 -3.73 -3.55
CA ARG A 143 -8.71 -4.27 -4.32
C ARG A 143 -9.07 -5.63 -3.75
N PRO A 144 -10.14 -5.72 -2.96
CA PRO A 144 -10.56 -6.98 -2.38
C PRO A 144 -10.86 -7.99 -3.50
N GLN A 145 -10.52 -9.25 -3.25
CA GLN A 145 -10.83 -10.31 -4.20
C GLN A 145 -12.35 -10.43 -4.40
N GLY A 146 -12.77 -10.27 -5.66
CA GLY A 146 -14.18 -10.25 -6.04
C GLY A 146 -14.83 -8.88 -5.86
N LYS A 147 -16.17 -8.84 -5.91
CA LYS A 147 -16.92 -7.60 -5.71
C LYS A 147 -16.94 -7.21 -4.25
N LEU A 148 -16.78 -5.91 -4.01
CA LEU A 148 -16.97 -5.33 -2.68
C LEU A 148 -18.43 -5.56 -2.23
N GLN A 149 -18.61 -6.08 -1.02
CA GLN A 149 -19.92 -6.42 -0.44
C GLN A 149 -19.94 -6.06 1.04
N LEU A 150 -20.99 -5.39 1.48
CA LEU A 150 -21.17 -5.05 2.89
C LEU A 150 -21.30 -6.34 3.73
N GLY A 151 -20.82 -6.29 4.97
CA GLY A 151 -20.83 -7.40 5.91
C GLY A 151 -19.91 -8.56 5.55
N LYS A 152 -19.07 -8.43 4.52
CA LYS A 152 -18.15 -9.48 4.08
C LYS A 152 -16.80 -9.40 4.79
N VAL A 153 -16.22 -10.58 5.04
CA VAL A 153 -14.85 -10.75 5.51
C VAL A 153 -13.94 -10.99 4.31
N TYR A 154 -12.87 -10.23 4.22
CA TYR A 154 -11.81 -10.36 3.23
C TYR A 154 -10.54 -10.85 3.89
N GLU A 155 -9.86 -11.79 3.28
CA GLU A 155 -8.56 -12.24 3.72
C GLU A 155 -7.47 -11.55 2.88
N GLU A 156 -6.49 -10.94 3.55
CA GLU A 156 -5.36 -10.30 2.91
C GLU A 156 -4.09 -10.61 3.69
N ASN A 157 -3.25 -11.46 3.15
CA ASN A 157 -1.97 -11.77 3.76
C ASN A 157 -0.89 -10.82 3.25
N ILE A 158 0.08 -10.54 4.11
CA ILE A 158 1.18 -9.62 3.86
C ILE A 158 2.49 -10.41 3.89
N PHE A 159 3.31 -10.24 2.86
CA PHE A 159 4.60 -10.92 2.76
C PHE A 159 5.75 -9.91 2.70
N ILE A 160 6.68 -9.98 3.65
CA ILE A 160 7.91 -9.20 3.64
C ILE A 160 9.09 -10.18 3.67
N PRO A 161 9.83 -10.35 2.57
CA PRO A 161 10.91 -11.32 2.51
C PRO A 161 12.07 -10.94 3.44
N ARG A 162 12.63 -11.94 4.10
CA ARG A 162 13.90 -11.78 4.80
C ARG A 162 15.04 -11.93 3.79
N LYS A 163 16.04 -11.05 3.89
CA LYS A 163 17.25 -11.14 3.08
C LYS A 163 18.03 -12.39 3.43
N GLN A 164 18.53 -13.08 2.41
CA GLN A 164 19.40 -14.23 2.56
C GLN A 164 20.56 -14.09 1.59
N LEU A 165 21.75 -14.44 2.05
CA LEU A 165 22.91 -14.53 1.19
C LEU A 165 22.89 -15.88 0.46
N VAL A 166 22.87 -15.85 -0.86
CA VAL A 166 22.98 -17.05 -1.70
C VAL A 166 24.30 -16.98 -2.45
N ASN A 167 25.17 -17.96 -2.22
CA ASN A 167 26.40 -18.12 -2.99
C ASN A 167 26.10 -18.99 -4.20
N VAL A 168 26.29 -18.44 -5.38
CA VAL A 168 26.10 -19.15 -6.65
C VAL A 168 27.47 -19.39 -7.29
N ARG A 169 27.84 -20.65 -7.46
CA ARG A 169 29.02 -21.05 -8.22
C ARG A 169 28.57 -21.47 -9.62
N VAL A 170 29.12 -20.83 -10.62
CA VAL A 170 28.89 -21.16 -12.02
C VAL A 170 30.12 -21.92 -12.55
N GLU A 171 29.84 -23.08 -13.10
CA GLU A 171 30.87 -23.90 -13.77
C GLU A 171 30.55 -24.00 -15.25
N SER A 172 31.53 -23.75 -16.10
CA SER A 172 31.39 -23.92 -17.55
C SER A 172 32.27 -25.07 -18.02
N ASN A 173 31.73 -25.92 -18.88
CA ASN A 173 32.47 -27.02 -19.51
C ASN A 173 33.18 -26.58 -20.77
N GLY A 174 33.17 -25.29 -21.10
CA GLY A 174 33.84 -24.67 -22.27
C GLY A 174 34.48 -23.34 -21.95
N THR A 175 35.14 -22.76 -22.94
CA THR A 175 35.71 -21.44 -22.81
C THR A 175 34.63 -20.38 -22.75
N ILE A 176 34.62 -19.62 -21.67
CA ILE A 176 33.68 -18.48 -21.49
C ILE A 176 34.28 -17.31 -22.32
N ASN A 177 33.44 -16.64 -23.08
CA ASN A 177 33.77 -15.48 -23.89
C ASN A 177 32.88 -14.27 -23.51
N GLU A 178 33.24 -13.08 -24.01
CA GLU A 178 32.54 -11.81 -23.67
C GLU A 178 31.08 -11.76 -24.10
N LYS A 179 30.63 -12.68 -24.95
CA LYS A 179 29.22 -12.76 -25.40
C LYS A 179 28.34 -13.62 -24.50
N ASP A 180 28.98 -14.40 -23.64
CA ASP A 180 28.27 -15.29 -22.71
C ASP A 180 27.59 -14.46 -21.62
N LYS A 181 26.29 -14.68 -21.41
CA LYS A 181 25.50 -13.98 -20.42
C LYS A 181 25.01 -14.95 -19.38
N PHE A 182 25.20 -14.59 -18.15
CA PHE A 182 24.71 -15.33 -17.02
C PHE A 182 23.69 -14.49 -16.22
N ALA A 183 22.56 -15.06 -15.83
CA ALA A 183 21.57 -14.39 -15.03
C ALA A 183 21.03 -15.30 -13.93
N VAL A 184 21.03 -14.81 -12.70
CA VAL A 184 20.34 -15.44 -11.57
C VAL A 184 19.06 -14.66 -11.31
N ARG A 185 17.92 -15.36 -11.23
CA ARG A 185 16.62 -14.76 -10.91
C ARG A 185 16.10 -15.39 -9.63
N ASN A 186 15.74 -14.54 -8.69
CA ASN A 186 15.03 -14.96 -7.49
C ASN A 186 13.57 -14.48 -7.57
N ARG A 187 12.63 -15.31 -7.10
CA ARG A 187 11.21 -14.97 -6.97
C ARG A 187 10.80 -15.18 -5.53
N VAL A 188 10.37 -14.12 -4.89
CA VAL A 188 9.87 -14.15 -3.52
C VAL A 188 8.48 -13.52 -3.48
N LYS A 189 7.64 -14.01 -2.58
CA LYS A 189 6.37 -13.34 -2.27
C LYS A 189 6.66 -12.02 -1.57
N TYR A 190 6.01 -10.97 -2.02
CA TYR A 190 6.24 -9.64 -1.50
C TYR A 190 5.00 -8.74 -1.66
N GLY A 191 4.63 -8.02 -0.58
CA GLY A 191 3.48 -7.14 -0.58
C GLY A 191 2.18 -7.84 -0.19
N LEU A 192 1.07 -7.37 -0.74
CA LEU A 192 -0.25 -7.94 -0.49
C LEU A 192 -0.51 -9.17 -1.36
N GLU A 193 -1.08 -10.22 -0.76
CA GLU A 193 -1.37 -11.48 -1.47
C GLU A 193 -2.33 -11.28 -2.66
N SER A 194 -3.30 -10.38 -2.52
CA SER A 194 -4.24 -10.05 -3.60
C SER A 194 -3.61 -9.39 -4.83
N GLN A 195 -2.34 -8.99 -4.73
CA GLN A 195 -1.59 -8.30 -5.80
C GLN A 195 -0.47 -9.15 -6.40
N MET A 196 -0.36 -10.42 -6.02
CA MET A 196 0.71 -11.34 -6.48
C MET A 196 0.33 -12.14 -7.71
#